data_a29c00b341d8e809d1b1a658b185c919
#
_entry.id   a29c00b341d8e809d1b1a658b185c919
#
_cell.length_a   1.000
_cell.length_b   1.000
_cell.length_c   1.000
_cell.angle_alpha   90.00
_cell.angle_beta   90.00
_cell.angle_gamma   90.00
#
_symmetry.space_group_name_H-M   'P 1'
#
loop_
_entity.id
_entity.type
_entity.pdbx_description
1 polymer ?
#
loop_
_entity_poly.entity_id
_entity_poly.type
_entity_poly.pdbx_seq_one_letter_code
_entity_poly.pdbx_strand_id
1 'polypeptide(L)'
;MCIRDRYLPAHFEDTDGDAIAGLVAAFPLATLVCVHDGEMIANHIPLMMNGSEELVGHIALANAIHELIDDGTRMLAIFSAEDSYISPNWYPTKPVTHRHVPTWNYQVVHIRGRITFSHSRKDKLAVVGGLTKLQEQKFSGDRAWKMSDAPRDYMDRMLDNIVAFRIGIDSISAKSKLSQNLSLIHI
;
A
#
# COMPACT_ATOMS: atom_id res chain seq x y z
N MET A 1 12.67 -15.93 -18.33
CA MET A 1 11.47 -16.73 -17.98
C MET A 1 10.80 -16.00 -16.82
N CYS A 2 9.72 -15.24 -17.07
CA CYS A 2 8.98 -14.59 -16.00
C CYS A 2 8.20 -15.67 -15.24
N ILE A 3 8.68 -16.05 -14.07
CA ILE A 3 7.93 -16.87 -13.14
C ILE A 3 6.76 -16.00 -12.65
N ARG A 4 5.56 -16.27 -13.14
CA ARG A 4 4.33 -15.68 -12.60
C ARG A 4 3.97 -16.47 -11.33
N ASP A 5 4.60 -16.12 -10.22
CA ASP A 5 4.43 -16.82 -8.92
C ASP A 5 3.07 -16.56 -8.25
N ARG A 6 2.12 -15.95 -8.98
CA ARG A 6 0.85 -15.56 -8.39
C ARG A 6 -0.32 -16.11 -9.16
N TYR A 7 -1.26 -16.68 -8.40
CA TYR A 7 -2.56 -17.00 -8.94
C TYR A 7 -3.35 -15.70 -9.14
N LEU A 8 -3.24 -15.14 -10.35
CA LEU A 8 -3.93 -13.93 -10.79
C LEU A 8 -4.66 -14.20 -12.11
N PRO A 9 -5.87 -14.78 -12.05
CA PRO A 9 -6.72 -14.95 -13.23
C PRO A 9 -7.00 -13.60 -13.89
N ALA A 10 -7.02 -13.56 -15.23
CA ALA A 10 -7.19 -12.33 -15.99
C ALA A 10 -8.45 -11.54 -15.63
N HIS A 11 -9.54 -12.22 -15.26
CA HIS A 11 -10.78 -11.56 -14.86
C HIS A 11 -10.73 -10.93 -13.44
N PHE A 12 -9.68 -11.17 -12.68
CA PHE A 12 -9.42 -10.52 -11.39
C PHE A 12 -8.23 -9.56 -11.45
N GLU A 13 -7.46 -9.59 -12.53
CA GLU A 13 -6.33 -8.67 -12.71
C GLU A 13 -6.87 -7.27 -12.98
N ASP A 14 -6.41 -6.31 -12.16
CA ASP A 14 -6.70 -4.91 -12.37
C ASP A 14 -5.49 -4.27 -13.06
N THR A 15 -5.73 -3.67 -14.22
CA THR A 15 -4.71 -3.02 -15.05
C THR A 15 -4.94 -1.53 -15.21
N ASP A 16 -6.02 -1.00 -14.61
CA ASP A 16 -6.32 0.42 -14.62
C ASP A 16 -5.40 1.16 -13.63
N GLY A 17 -4.48 1.95 -14.18
CA GLY A 17 -3.52 2.71 -13.38
C GLY A 17 -4.15 3.71 -12.42
N ASP A 18 -5.25 4.36 -12.81
CA ASP A 18 -5.97 5.33 -11.98
C ASP A 18 -6.70 4.63 -10.83
N ALA A 19 -7.32 3.48 -11.10
CA ALA A 19 -7.95 2.66 -10.06
C ALA A 19 -6.92 2.15 -9.05
N ILE A 20 -5.74 1.69 -9.51
CA ILE A 20 -4.63 1.24 -8.67
C ILE A 20 -4.11 2.40 -7.79
N ALA A 21 -3.86 3.57 -8.38
CA ALA A 21 -3.41 4.75 -7.64
C ALA A 21 -4.46 5.20 -6.62
N GLY A 22 -5.74 5.16 -6.98
CA GLY A 22 -6.86 5.44 -6.10
C GLY A 22 -6.91 4.49 -4.90
N LEU A 23 -6.68 3.18 -5.12
CA LEU A 23 -6.63 2.19 -4.04
C LEU A 23 -5.45 2.45 -3.09
N VAL A 24 -4.26 2.70 -3.61
CA VAL A 24 -3.08 3.05 -2.80
C VAL A 24 -3.33 4.30 -1.96
N ALA A 25 -3.96 5.34 -2.54
CA ALA A 25 -4.29 6.57 -1.83
C ALA A 25 -5.39 6.36 -0.77
N ALA A 26 -6.34 5.47 -1.02
CA ALA A 26 -7.41 5.15 -0.08
C ALA A 26 -6.93 4.32 1.11
N PHE A 27 -5.99 3.39 0.89
CA PHE A 27 -5.45 2.43 1.85
C PHE A 27 -3.92 2.53 1.94
N PRO A 28 -3.36 3.66 2.42
CA PRO A 28 -1.94 3.95 2.34
C PRO A 28 -1.05 3.13 3.29
N LEU A 29 -1.64 2.49 4.32
CA LEU A 29 -0.87 1.68 5.27
C LEU A 29 -0.46 0.36 4.62
N ALA A 30 0.73 0.34 4.03
CA ALA A 30 1.27 -0.83 3.37
C ALA A 30 2.01 -1.76 4.32
N THR A 31 1.96 -3.07 4.03
CA THR A 31 2.94 -4.02 4.55
C THR A 31 4.15 -4.01 3.63
N LEU A 32 5.28 -3.52 4.14
CA LEU A 32 6.54 -3.44 3.42
C LEU A 32 7.45 -4.61 3.82
N VAL A 33 7.80 -5.45 2.85
CA VAL A 33 8.56 -6.70 3.08
C VAL A 33 9.87 -6.67 2.32
N CYS A 34 10.94 -7.12 2.97
CA CYS A 34 12.22 -7.42 2.36
C CYS A 34 12.82 -8.71 2.94
N VAL A 35 13.95 -9.13 2.40
CA VAL A 35 14.76 -10.24 2.92
C VAL A 35 16.13 -9.70 3.30
N HIS A 36 16.59 -10.04 4.50
CA HIS A 36 17.92 -9.76 4.99
C HIS A 36 18.46 -11.03 5.66
N ASP A 37 19.65 -11.48 5.26
CA ASP A 37 20.31 -12.69 5.75
C ASP A 37 19.43 -13.96 5.69
N GLY A 38 18.57 -14.05 4.67
CA GLY A 38 17.65 -15.17 4.47
C GLY A 38 16.34 -15.09 5.26
N GLU A 39 16.19 -14.10 6.16
CA GLU A 39 15.00 -13.88 6.95
C GLU A 39 14.11 -12.81 6.33
N MET A 40 12.80 -12.99 6.42
CA MET A 40 11.82 -12.00 5.98
C MET A 40 11.56 -10.98 7.07
N ILE A 41 11.73 -9.70 6.72
CA ILE A 41 11.40 -8.56 7.58
C ILE A 41 10.15 -7.89 7.04
N ALA A 42 9.17 -7.64 7.91
CA ALA A 42 7.94 -6.95 7.57
C ALA A 42 7.73 -5.72 8.47
N ASN A 43 7.37 -4.60 7.85
CA ASN A 43 7.00 -3.35 8.52
C ASN A 43 5.65 -2.86 7.98
N HIS A 44 4.87 -2.17 8.82
CA HIS A 44 3.63 -1.52 8.39
C HIS A 44 3.86 -0.01 8.36
N ILE A 45 3.86 0.55 7.17
CA ILE A 45 4.31 1.92 6.93
C ILE A 45 3.34 2.61 5.96
N PRO A 46 2.82 3.80 6.29
CA PRO A 46 2.08 4.59 5.33
C PRO A 46 2.98 5.02 4.16
N LEU A 47 2.54 4.70 2.94
CA LEU A 47 3.23 5.06 1.72
C LEU A 47 2.30 5.88 0.83
N MET A 48 2.86 6.72 -0.02
CA MET A 48 2.12 7.36 -1.11
C MET A 48 2.88 7.24 -2.42
N MET A 49 2.15 7.23 -3.52
CA MET A 49 2.74 7.33 -4.86
C MET A 49 3.25 8.75 -5.11
N ASN A 50 4.45 8.86 -5.64
CA ASN A 50 5.04 10.09 -6.14
C ASN A 50 5.18 9.95 -7.67
N GLY A 51 4.14 10.37 -8.39
CA GLY A 51 3.97 10.00 -9.79
C GLY A 51 3.70 8.52 -9.98
N SER A 52 4.06 7.98 -11.14
CA SER A 52 3.87 6.55 -11.49
C SER A 52 5.09 5.67 -11.19
N GLU A 53 6.21 6.27 -10.82
CA GLU A 53 7.51 5.59 -10.79
C GLU A 53 8.07 5.37 -9.39
N GLU A 54 7.50 6.02 -8.37
CA GLU A 54 8.03 5.94 -7.01
C GLU A 54 6.93 5.80 -5.96
N LEU A 55 7.23 5.05 -4.90
CA LEU A 55 6.58 5.16 -3.60
C LEU A 55 7.49 5.94 -2.66
N VAL A 56 6.91 6.78 -1.80
CA VAL A 56 7.64 7.49 -0.77
C VAL A 56 7.01 7.26 0.61
N GLY A 57 7.86 7.23 1.62
CA GLY A 57 7.47 7.02 3.00
C GLY A 57 8.57 7.42 3.97
N HIS A 58 8.31 7.25 5.26
CA HIS A 58 9.32 7.43 6.30
C HIS A 58 9.16 6.38 7.39
N ILE A 59 10.24 6.13 8.10
CA ILE A 59 10.30 5.28 9.28
C ILE A 59 10.84 6.07 10.46
N ALA A 60 10.60 5.58 11.67
CA ALA A 60 11.29 6.09 12.85
C ALA A 60 12.80 5.82 12.72
N LEU A 61 13.63 6.74 13.17
CA LEU A 61 15.09 6.55 13.22
C LEU A 61 15.49 5.31 14.05
N ALA A 62 14.67 4.96 15.05
CA ALA A 62 14.87 3.76 15.87
C ALA A 62 14.47 2.44 15.16
N ASN A 63 13.89 2.50 13.95
CA ASN A 63 13.61 1.30 13.18
C ASN A 63 14.89 0.85 12.48
N ALA A 64 15.44 -0.27 12.89
CA ALA A 64 16.73 -0.77 12.43
C ALA A 64 16.79 -1.09 10.91
N ILE A 65 15.68 -1.14 10.19
CA ILE A 65 15.68 -1.57 8.78
C ILE A 65 16.63 -0.73 7.92
N HIS A 66 16.76 0.58 8.18
CA HIS A 66 17.64 1.47 7.41
C HIS A 66 19.14 1.26 7.67
N GLU A 67 19.48 0.46 8.69
CA GLU A 67 20.85 0.05 9.02
C GLU A 67 21.11 -1.41 8.58
N LEU A 68 20.06 -2.22 8.50
CA LEU A 68 20.14 -3.64 8.16
C LEU A 68 20.22 -3.89 6.66
N ILE A 69 19.59 -3.05 5.85
CA ILE A 69 19.54 -3.26 4.40
C ILE A 69 20.17 -2.08 3.65
N ASP A 70 20.85 -2.40 2.56
CA ASP A 70 21.49 -1.41 1.70
C ASP A 70 20.48 -0.74 0.75
N ASP A 71 20.84 0.46 0.29
CA ASP A 71 20.19 1.12 -0.85
C ASP A 71 20.19 0.19 -2.07
N GLY A 72 19.08 0.14 -2.79
CA GLY A 72 18.87 -0.78 -3.91
C GLY A 72 18.34 -2.16 -3.50
N THR A 73 18.17 -2.44 -2.21
CA THR A 73 17.51 -3.67 -1.75
C THR A 73 16.09 -3.77 -2.30
N ARG A 74 15.73 -4.98 -2.74
CA ARG A 74 14.38 -5.27 -3.28
C ARG A 74 13.35 -5.29 -2.17
N MET A 75 12.28 -4.54 -2.40
CA MET A 75 11.13 -4.44 -1.50
C MET A 75 9.86 -4.94 -2.18
N LEU A 76 8.94 -5.44 -1.36
CA LEU A 76 7.55 -5.69 -1.75
C LEU A 76 6.66 -4.86 -0.83
N ALA A 77 5.95 -3.88 -1.39
CA ALA A 77 4.88 -3.16 -0.71
C ALA A 77 3.53 -3.79 -1.06
N ILE A 78 2.76 -4.15 -0.04
CA ILE A 78 1.43 -4.76 -0.16
C ILE A 78 0.42 -3.78 0.42
N PHE A 79 -0.47 -3.28 -0.42
CA PHE A 79 -1.63 -2.47 -0.03
C PHE A 79 -2.87 -3.35 -0.06
N SER A 80 -3.56 -3.44 1.06
CA SER A 80 -4.81 -4.20 1.19
C SER A 80 -5.96 -3.24 1.40
N ALA A 81 -6.99 -3.35 0.57
CA ALA A 81 -8.26 -2.67 0.79
C ALA A 81 -9.15 -3.48 1.73
N GLU A 82 -10.38 -3.05 1.87
CA GLU A 82 -11.39 -3.80 2.62
C GLU A 82 -11.61 -5.19 2.02
N ASP A 83 -11.87 -6.15 2.88
CA ASP A 83 -12.26 -7.50 2.48
C ASP A 83 -13.62 -7.89 3.05
N SER A 84 -14.24 -8.91 2.47
CA SER A 84 -15.54 -9.40 2.92
C SER A 84 -15.68 -10.89 2.65
N TYR A 85 -16.12 -11.62 3.66
CA TYR A 85 -16.56 -13.00 3.50
C TYR A 85 -17.93 -13.03 2.81
N ILE A 86 -18.06 -13.84 1.78
CA ILE A 86 -19.32 -14.01 1.01
C ILE A 86 -19.92 -15.37 1.32
N SER A 87 -21.04 -15.35 2.04
CA SER A 87 -21.75 -16.57 2.40
C SER A 87 -22.61 -17.09 1.25
N PRO A 88 -22.60 -18.40 0.99
CA PRO A 88 -23.54 -19.05 0.08
C PRO A 88 -25.02 -18.77 0.40
N ASN A 89 -25.32 -18.49 1.66
CA ASN A 89 -26.70 -18.24 2.11
C ASN A 89 -27.28 -16.91 1.58
N TRP A 90 -26.46 -16.03 1.05
CA TRP A 90 -26.91 -14.74 0.49
C TRP A 90 -27.39 -14.86 -0.95
N TYR A 91 -27.15 -16.00 -1.61
CA TYR A 91 -27.59 -16.22 -3.00
C TYR A 91 -29.01 -16.77 -3.06
N PRO A 92 -29.97 -16.07 -3.73
CA PRO A 92 -31.36 -16.52 -3.85
C PRO A 92 -31.51 -17.90 -4.52
N THR A 93 -30.56 -18.27 -5.37
CA THR A 93 -30.56 -19.54 -6.09
C THR A 93 -29.98 -20.71 -5.26
N LYS A 94 -29.41 -20.45 -4.08
CA LYS A 94 -28.83 -21.52 -3.25
C LYS A 94 -29.84 -22.63 -2.89
N PRO A 95 -31.08 -22.33 -2.44
CA PRO A 95 -32.03 -23.37 -2.08
C PRO A 95 -32.45 -24.25 -3.25
N VAL A 96 -32.31 -23.77 -4.49
CA VAL A 96 -32.70 -24.47 -5.70
C VAL A 96 -31.55 -25.31 -6.28
N THR A 97 -30.36 -24.74 -6.36
CA THR A 97 -29.25 -25.36 -7.10
C THR A 97 -28.24 -26.06 -6.18
N HIS A 98 -28.13 -25.63 -4.94
CA HIS A 98 -27.10 -26.05 -3.95
C HIS A 98 -25.65 -25.98 -4.47
N ARG A 99 -25.41 -25.18 -5.55
CA ARG A 99 -24.09 -25.07 -6.23
C ARG A 99 -23.33 -23.80 -5.87
N HIS A 100 -23.41 -23.37 -4.62
CA HIS A 100 -22.70 -22.20 -4.13
C HIS A 100 -21.72 -22.61 -3.02
N VAL A 101 -20.54 -22.02 -3.06
CA VAL A 101 -19.48 -22.19 -2.05
C VAL A 101 -19.10 -20.84 -1.43
N PRO A 102 -18.65 -20.83 -0.18
CA PRO A 102 -18.18 -19.60 0.44
C PRO A 102 -16.91 -19.09 -0.26
N THR A 103 -16.73 -17.77 -0.26
CA THR A 103 -15.55 -17.11 -0.81
C THR A 103 -15.23 -15.83 -0.06
N TRP A 104 -14.12 -15.19 -0.43
CA TRP A 104 -13.75 -13.86 0.01
C TRP A 104 -13.72 -12.92 -1.19
N ASN A 105 -14.27 -11.73 -1.02
CA ASN A 105 -14.02 -10.58 -1.89
C ASN A 105 -12.94 -9.73 -1.24
N TYR A 106 -11.98 -9.27 -2.03
CA TYR A 106 -10.88 -8.43 -1.57
C TYR A 106 -10.20 -7.74 -2.73
N GLN A 107 -9.51 -6.63 -2.43
CA GLN A 107 -8.64 -5.97 -3.37
C GLN A 107 -7.25 -5.82 -2.75
N VAL A 108 -6.22 -6.01 -3.57
CA VAL A 108 -4.83 -5.92 -3.13
C VAL A 108 -3.95 -5.40 -4.25
N VAL A 109 -3.01 -4.52 -3.91
CA VAL A 109 -1.97 -4.04 -4.81
C VAL A 109 -0.60 -4.47 -4.27
N HIS A 110 0.18 -5.12 -5.11
CA HIS A 110 1.56 -5.48 -4.84
C HIS A 110 2.47 -4.61 -5.71
N ILE A 111 3.33 -3.84 -5.09
CA ILE A 111 4.34 -3.01 -5.75
C ILE A 111 5.72 -3.54 -5.36
N ARG A 112 6.52 -3.88 -6.38
CA ARG A 112 7.91 -4.27 -6.21
C ARG A 112 8.80 -3.14 -6.66
N GLY A 113 9.88 -2.95 -5.94
CA GLY A 113 10.83 -1.90 -6.27
C GLY A 113 12.11 -1.97 -5.46
N ARG A 114 12.89 -0.92 -5.55
CA ARG A 114 14.17 -0.81 -4.85
C ARG A 114 14.16 0.40 -3.93
N ILE A 115 14.48 0.16 -2.66
CA ILE A 115 14.50 1.20 -1.65
C ILE A 115 15.77 2.04 -1.73
N THR A 116 15.64 3.34 -1.41
CA THR A 116 16.76 4.25 -1.15
C THR A 116 16.39 5.11 0.04
N PHE A 117 17.23 5.13 1.07
CA PHE A 117 17.03 5.93 2.27
C PHE A 117 17.57 7.35 2.11
N SER A 118 17.00 8.30 2.85
CA SER A 118 17.48 9.67 2.90
C SER A 118 17.38 10.25 4.32
N HIS A 119 18.51 10.74 4.80
CA HIS A 119 18.62 11.51 6.04
C HIS A 119 18.49 13.01 5.80
N SER A 120 18.36 13.43 4.55
CA SER A 120 18.24 14.83 4.16
C SER A 120 16.98 15.45 4.76
N ARG A 121 17.14 16.61 5.41
CA ARG A 121 16.01 17.39 5.95
C ARG A 121 14.99 17.73 4.86
N LYS A 122 15.45 18.03 3.64
CA LYS A 122 14.58 18.34 2.51
C LYS A 122 13.65 17.18 2.17
N ASP A 123 14.20 15.95 2.10
CA ASP A 123 13.42 14.76 1.74
C ASP A 123 12.46 14.38 2.86
N LYS A 124 12.91 14.46 4.13
CA LYS A 124 12.04 14.24 5.29
C LYS A 124 10.84 15.20 5.28
N LEU A 125 11.05 16.49 5.06
CA LEU A 125 9.99 17.49 4.96
C LEU A 125 9.04 17.21 3.80
N ALA A 126 9.57 16.85 2.62
CA ALA A 126 8.76 16.56 1.45
C ALA A 126 7.85 15.35 1.67
N VAL A 127 8.39 14.26 2.20
CA VAL A 127 7.65 13.02 2.47
C VAL A 127 6.57 13.23 3.55
N VAL A 128 6.96 13.77 4.71
CA VAL A 128 6.02 14.00 5.82
C VAL A 128 4.95 15.01 5.41
N GLY A 129 5.36 16.11 4.75
CA GLY A 129 4.41 17.14 4.29
C GLY A 129 3.41 16.60 3.26
N GLY A 130 3.87 15.76 2.32
CA GLY A 130 3.01 15.11 1.33
C GLY A 130 2.00 14.15 1.97
N LEU A 131 2.47 13.23 2.82
CA LEU A 131 1.62 12.27 3.53
C LEU A 131 0.62 12.98 4.44
N THR A 132 1.06 13.97 5.22
CA THR A 132 0.19 14.75 6.09
C THR A 132 -0.88 15.47 5.29
N LYS A 133 -0.50 16.19 4.23
CA LYS A 133 -1.46 16.91 3.40
C LYS A 133 -2.51 15.97 2.81
N LEU A 134 -2.09 14.82 2.29
CA LEU A 134 -3.00 13.84 1.68
C LEU A 134 -4.04 13.34 2.69
N GLN A 135 -3.59 12.94 3.88
CA GLN A 135 -4.47 12.38 4.90
C GLN A 135 -5.34 13.46 5.56
N GLU A 136 -4.76 14.58 5.93
CA GLU A 136 -5.50 15.66 6.57
C GLU A 136 -6.59 16.25 5.67
N GLN A 137 -6.34 16.41 4.39
CA GLN A 137 -7.39 16.83 3.44
C GLN A 137 -8.54 15.82 3.36
N LYS A 138 -8.23 14.52 3.43
CA LYS A 138 -9.23 13.45 3.40
C LYS A 138 -10.12 13.45 4.64
N PHE A 139 -9.54 13.65 5.83
CA PHE A 139 -10.25 13.46 7.11
C PHE A 139 -10.76 14.76 7.74
N SER A 140 -10.09 15.88 7.50
CA SER A 140 -10.35 17.14 8.19
C SER A 140 -10.85 18.28 7.26
N GLY A 141 -10.74 18.12 5.93
CA GLY A 141 -11.16 19.10 4.94
C GLY A 141 -10.56 20.48 5.20
N ASP A 142 -11.42 21.51 5.37
CA ASP A 142 -10.99 22.88 5.62
C ASP A 142 -10.28 23.09 6.97
N ARG A 143 -10.40 22.15 7.89
CA ARG A 143 -9.71 22.13 9.19
C ARG A 143 -8.46 21.28 9.19
N ALA A 144 -7.95 20.91 8.01
CA ALA A 144 -6.76 20.10 7.87
C ALA A 144 -5.57 20.70 8.64
N TRP A 145 -4.96 19.91 9.51
CA TRP A 145 -3.76 20.28 10.22
C TRP A 145 -2.59 20.49 9.25
N LYS A 146 -1.77 21.49 9.53
CA LYS A 146 -0.59 21.82 8.72
C LYS A 146 0.66 21.75 9.59
N MET A 147 1.77 21.37 9.00
CA MET A 147 3.05 21.32 9.70
C MET A 147 3.44 22.67 10.31
N SER A 148 2.95 23.79 9.74
CA SER A 148 3.15 25.14 10.26
C SER A 148 2.37 25.45 11.56
N ASP A 149 1.41 24.61 11.93
CA ASP A 149 0.60 24.81 13.15
C ASP A 149 1.38 24.37 14.40
N ALA A 150 2.43 23.56 14.22
CA ALA A 150 3.31 23.14 15.29
C ALA A 150 4.51 24.10 15.46
N PRO A 151 5.04 24.28 16.68
CA PRO A 151 6.27 25.04 16.91
C PRO A 151 7.44 24.48 16.10
N ARG A 152 8.25 25.39 15.54
CA ARG A 152 9.35 25.03 14.63
C ARG A 152 10.38 24.12 15.30
N ASP A 153 10.75 24.40 16.53
CA ASP A 153 11.71 23.58 17.29
C ASP A 153 11.18 22.18 17.59
N TYR A 154 9.87 22.04 17.78
CA TYR A 154 9.21 20.75 17.92
C TYR A 154 9.26 19.97 16.60
N MET A 155 8.92 20.61 15.48
CA MET A 155 8.99 19.97 14.17
C MET A 155 10.40 19.54 13.80
N ASP A 156 11.41 20.35 14.14
CA ASP A 156 12.81 20.00 13.89
C ASP A 156 13.20 18.73 14.65
N ARG A 157 12.86 18.63 15.93
CA ARG A 157 13.08 17.39 16.72
C ARG A 157 12.34 16.18 16.17
N MET A 158 11.11 16.35 15.66
CA MET A 158 10.36 15.23 15.07
C MET A 158 11.02 14.75 13.78
N LEU A 159 11.50 15.66 12.94
CA LEU A 159 12.21 15.32 11.72
C LEU A 159 13.58 14.65 11.97
N ASP A 160 14.24 14.98 13.07
CA ASP A 160 15.50 14.34 13.46
C ASP A 160 15.29 12.86 13.83
N ASN A 161 14.11 12.50 14.31
CA ASN A 161 13.76 11.15 14.74
C ASN A 161 13.16 10.25 13.64
N ILE A 162 13.27 10.63 12.37
CA ILE A 162 12.81 9.83 11.24
C ILE A 162 13.88 9.69 10.16
N VAL A 163 13.69 8.68 9.31
CA VAL A 163 14.42 8.48 8.05
C VAL A 163 13.40 8.45 6.92
N ALA A 164 13.57 9.31 5.94
CA ALA A 164 12.77 9.26 4.71
C ALA A 164 13.30 8.17 3.79
N PHE A 165 12.45 7.63 2.94
CA PHE A 165 12.86 6.73 1.88
C PHE A 165 11.96 6.86 0.65
N ARG A 166 12.49 6.39 -0.47
CA ARG A 166 11.75 6.16 -1.70
C ARG A 166 11.97 4.74 -2.18
N ILE A 167 10.99 4.21 -2.91
CA ILE A 167 11.07 2.92 -3.58
C ILE A 167 10.80 3.18 -5.06
N GLY A 168 11.84 3.09 -5.89
CA GLY A 168 11.68 3.11 -7.34
C GLY A 168 10.94 1.86 -7.79
N ILE A 169 9.83 2.04 -8.53
CA ILE A 169 8.91 0.96 -8.88
C ILE A 169 9.44 0.14 -10.05
N ASP A 170 9.69 -1.15 -9.83
CA ASP A 170 10.04 -2.11 -10.88
C ASP A 170 8.79 -2.73 -11.53
N SER A 171 7.75 -3.00 -10.75
CA SER A 171 6.49 -3.59 -11.23
C SER A 171 5.35 -3.40 -10.25
N ILE A 172 4.14 -3.29 -10.82
CA ILE A 172 2.87 -3.26 -10.08
C ILE A 172 2.05 -4.47 -10.51
N SER A 173 1.31 -5.05 -9.59
CA SER A 173 0.24 -5.98 -9.91
C SER A 173 -0.89 -5.84 -8.91
N ALA A 174 -2.10 -5.68 -9.43
CA ALA A 174 -3.29 -5.48 -8.65
C ALA A 174 -4.31 -6.59 -8.91
N LYS A 175 -5.05 -6.92 -7.89
CA LYS A 175 -6.12 -7.92 -7.92
C LYS A 175 -7.36 -7.37 -7.26
N SER A 176 -8.44 -7.37 -8.02
CA SER A 176 -9.79 -7.01 -7.57
C SER A 176 -10.68 -8.23 -7.70
N LYS A 177 -10.78 -9.05 -6.67
CA LYS A 177 -11.68 -10.21 -6.62
C LYS A 177 -12.97 -9.81 -5.94
N LEU A 178 -13.98 -9.44 -6.74
CA LEU A 178 -15.24 -8.86 -6.29
C LEU A 178 -16.46 -9.68 -6.78
N SER A 179 -16.31 -11.00 -6.95
CA SER A 179 -17.35 -11.91 -7.46
C SER A 179 -17.79 -11.65 -8.91
N GLN A 180 -16.99 -10.90 -9.70
CA GLN A 180 -17.29 -10.56 -11.10
C GLN A 180 -17.32 -11.76 -12.06
N ASN A 181 -16.86 -12.93 -11.63
CA ASN A 181 -16.97 -14.19 -12.36
C ASN A 181 -18.32 -14.89 -12.17
N LEU A 182 -19.18 -14.35 -11.31
CA LEU A 182 -20.54 -14.86 -11.12
C LEU A 182 -21.48 -14.15 -12.10
N SER A 183 -22.31 -14.92 -12.83
CA SER A 183 -23.31 -14.32 -13.70
C SER A 183 -24.38 -13.60 -12.87
N LEU A 184 -25.01 -12.56 -13.43
CA LEU A 184 -26.12 -11.82 -12.80
C LEU A 184 -27.30 -12.74 -12.40
N ILE A 185 -27.40 -13.93 -12.97
CA ILE A 185 -28.41 -14.94 -12.60
C ILE A 185 -28.09 -15.58 -11.23
N HIS A 186 -26.85 -15.45 -10.75
CA HIS A 186 -26.40 -16.03 -9.48
C HIS A 186 -26.28 -14.99 -8.36
N ILE A 187 -26.49 -13.73 -8.67
CA ILE A 187 -26.54 -12.60 -7.73
C ILE A 187 -28.01 -12.21 -7.55
#